data_7341c54a351ab6579cf30f8e894b3a43
#
_entry.id   7341c54a351ab6579cf30f8e894b3a43
#
_cell.length_a   1.000
_cell.length_b   1.000
_cell.length_c   1.000
_cell.angle_alpha   90.00
_cell.angle_beta   90.00
_cell.angle_gamma   90.00
#
_symmetry.space_group_name_H-M   'P 1'
#
loop_
_entity.id
_entity.type
_entity.pdbx_description
1 polymer ?
#
loop_
_entity_poly.entity_id
_entity_poly.type
_entity_poly.pdbx_seq_one_letter_code
_entity_poly.pdbx_strand_id
1 'polypeptide(L)'
;MLDQYREAPQKRSLMPMLNPLIDYVSENAGICRVLFENSAAIDFLSRLRQGIHENGQEIIQELFPDTEGAVVDYFFEFITCGLIGLMKHWLDSGQALPREQLAEIADQAVLGTALQLLKKDSSAAS
;
A
#
# COMPACT_ATOMS: atom_id res chain seq x y z
N MET A 1 -2.95 28.23 -8.81
CA MET A 1 -2.55 27.39 -9.89
C MET A 1 -1.67 26.23 -9.46
N LEU A 2 -0.63 26.53 -8.77
CA LEU A 2 0.15 25.44 -8.19
C LEU A 2 -0.67 24.60 -7.25
N ASP A 3 -1.63 25.23 -6.62
CA ASP A 3 -2.49 24.51 -5.70
C ASP A 3 -3.27 23.40 -6.40
N GLN A 4 -3.64 23.65 -7.64
CA GLN A 4 -4.36 22.63 -8.39
C GLN A 4 -3.49 21.42 -8.65
N TYR A 5 -2.26 21.64 -8.96
CA TYR A 5 -1.33 20.54 -9.18
C TYR A 5 -1.10 19.75 -7.91
N ARG A 6 -1.04 20.46 -6.80
CA ARG A 6 -0.88 19.78 -5.53
C ARG A 6 -2.10 19.00 -5.17
N GLU A 7 -3.25 19.54 -5.49
CA GLU A 7 -4.49 18.83 -5.21
C GLU A 7 -4.56 17.53 -5.96
N ALA A 8 -4.15 17.52 -7.22
CA ALA A 8 -4.19 16.31 -8.00
C ALA A 8 -3.36 15.21 -7.35
N PRO A 9 -2.10 15.45 -6.97
CA PRO A 9 -1.34 14.44 -6.25
C PRO A 9 -1.97 14.07 -4.92
N GLN A 10 -2.53 15.05 -4.22
CA GLN A 10 -3.16 14.77 -2.94
C GLN A 10 -4.39 13.89 -3.12
N LYS A 11 -5.17 14.16 -4.15
CA LYS A 11 -6.33 13.32 -4.44
C LYS A 11 -5.92 11.91 -4.80
N ARG A 12 -4.71 11.74 -5.27
CA ARG A 12 -4.19 10.44 -5.62
C ARG A 12 -3.49 9.76 -4.46
N SER A 13 -3.55 10.39 -3.29
CA SER A 13 -2.94 9.80 -2.11
C SER A 13 -3.61 8.46 -1.80
N LEU A 14 -2.79 7.49 -1.43
CA LEU A 14 -3.27 6.17 -1.07
C LEU A 14 -3.32 5.98 0.43
N MET A 15 -3.26 7.09 1.18
CA MET A 15 -3.38 7.02 2.63
C MET A 15 -4.64 6.33 3.12
N PRO A 16 -5.82 6.54 2.49
CA PRO A 16 -7.00 5.80 2.95
C PRO A 16 -6.85 4.29 2.85
N MET A 17 -6.00 3.82 1.92
CA MET A 17 -5.71 2.40 1.81
C MET A 17 -4.69 1.97 2.85
N LEU A 18 -3.72 2.82 3.16
CA LEU A 18 -2.59 2.47 3.99
C LEU A 18 -2.82 2.65 5.47
N ASN A 19 -3.58 3.69 5.84
CA ASN A 19 -3.78 3.99 7.26
C ASN A 19 -4.37 2.82 8.05
N PRO A 20 -5.39 2.11 7.55
CA PRO A 20 -5.92 0.99 8.32
C PRO A 20 -4.87 -0.09 8.57
N LEU A 21 -4.02 -0.34 7.60
CA LEU A 21 -2.96 -1.34 7.76
C LEU A 21 -1.95 -0.89 8.81
N ILE A 22 -1.49 0.35 8.69
CA ILE A 22 -0.48 0.87 9.60
C ILE A 22 -1.04 0.95 11.02
N ASP A 23 -2.28 1.40 11.16
CA ASP A 23 -2.92 1.47 12.47
C ASP A 23 -3.02 0.09 13.10
N TYR A 24 -3.46 -0.89 12.32
CA TYR A 24 -3.60 -2.24 12.84
C TYR A 24 -2.26 -2.79 13.33
N VAL A 25 -1.22 -2.65 12.51
CA VAL A 25 0.10 -3.15 12.87
C VAL A 25 0.65 -2.39 14.08
N SER A 26 0.44 -1.10 14.10
CA SER A 26 0.95 -0.26 15.18
C SER A 26 0.29 -0.60 16.51
N GLU A 27 -1.01 -0.81 16.50
CA GLU A 27 -1.75 -1.10 17.70
C GLU A 27 -1.53 -2.53 18.20
N ASN A 28 -1.09 -3.41 17.33
CA ASN A 28 -0.87 -4.81 17.69
C ASN A 28 0.58 -5.22 17.44
N ALA A 29 1.51 -4.31 17.70
CA ALA A 29 2.90 -4.51 17.32
C ALA A 29 3.52 -5.78 17.88
N GLY A 30 3.27 -6.07 19.14
CA GLY A 30 3.84 -7.25 19.78
C GLY A 30 3.40 -8.54 19.13
N ILE A 31 2.11 -8.66 18.88
CA ILE A 31 1.56 -9.84 18.25
C ILE A 31 2.01 -9.93 16.80
N CYS A 32 2.01 -8.79 16.10
CA CYS A 32 2.41 -8.78 14.70
C CYS A 32 3.85 -9.21 14.51
N ARG A 33 4.74 -8.79 15.41
CA ARG A 33 6.14 -9.21 15.31
C ARG A 33 6.27 -10.72 15.34
N VAL A 34 5.56 -11.33 16.29
CA VAL A 34 5.59 -12.79 16.41
C VAL A 34 5.01 -13.44 15.16
N LEU A 35 3.90 -12.92 14.69
CA LEU A 35 3.23 -13.52 13.54
C LEU A 35 4.04 -13.36 12.25
N PHE A 36 4.70 -12.22 12.07
CA PHE A 36 5.54 -12.03 10.88
C PHE A 36 6.71 -12.99 10.84
N GLU A 37 7.22 -13.39 12.01
CA GLU A 37 8.37 -14.28 12.07
C GLU A 37 7.99 -15.74 12.02
N ASN A 38 6.71 -16.03 12.17
CA ASN A 38 6.23 -17.40 12.25
C ASN A 38 5.67 -17.84 10.92
N SER A 39 6.33 -18.79 10.27
CA SER A 39 5.89 -19.26 8.97
C SER A 39 4.53 -19.96 9.03
N ALA A 40 4.08 -20.32 10.22
CA ALA A 40 2.76 -20.93 10.39
C ALA A 40 1.65 -19.89 10.43
N ALA A 41 1.97 -18.61 10.38
CA ALA A 41 0.98 -17.54 10.44
C ALA A 41 0.41 -17.21 9.06
N ILE A 42 0.13 -18.25 8.28
CA ILE A 42 -0.40 -18.06 6.92
C ILE A 42 -1.73 -17.33 6.96
N ASP A 43 -2.57 -17.64 7.92
CA ASP A 43 -3.87 -17.00 8.02
C ASP A 43 -3.75 -15.52 8.29
N PHE A 44 -2.79 -15.14 9.13
CA PHE A 44 -2.57 -13.73 9.43
C PHE A 44 -2.13 -12.97 8.18
N LEU A 45 -1.17 -13.52 7.44
CA LEU A 45 -0.71 -12.88 6.22
C LEU A 45 -1.81 -12.81 5.17
N SER A 46 -2.62 -13.86 5.10
CA SER A 46 -3.73 -13.87 4.18
C SER A 46 -4.73 -12.76 4.50
N ARG A 47 -4.99 -12.53 5.78
CA ARG A 47 -5.90 -11.45 6.17
C ARG A 47 -5.32 -10.08 5.84
N LEU A 48 -4.02 -9.92 6.02
CA LEU A 48 -3.39 -8.66 5.64
C LEU A 48 -3.51 -8.42 4.14
N ARG A 49 -3.25 -9.45 3.35
CA ARG A 49 -3.39 -9.35 1.90
C ARG A 49 -4.80 -8.97 1.52
N GLN A 50 -5.77 -9.63 2.12
CA GLN A 50 -7.16 -9.36 1.81
C GLN A 50 -7.54 -7.94 2.20
N GLY A 51 -7.08 -7.49 3.36
CA GLY A 51 -7.37 -6.13 3.80
C GLY A 51 -6.78 -5.08 2.88
N ILE A 52 -5.55 -5.30 2.43
CA ILE A 52 -4.91 -4.38 1.50
C ILE A 52 -5.71 -4.33 0.20
N HIS A 53 -6.10 -5.47 -0.30
CA HIS A 53 -6.84 -5.54 -1.55
C HIS A 53 -8.21 -4.88 -1.42
N GLU A 54 -8.94 -5.20 -0.36
CA GLU A 54 -10.27 -4.66 -0.17
C GLU A 54 -10.25 -3.15 0.03
N ASN A 55 -9.29 -2.66 0.80
CA ASN A 55 -9.20 -1.23 1.06
C ASN A 55 -8.69 -0.46 -0.15
N GLY A 56 -7.93 -1.12 -1.02
CA GLY A 56 -7.30 -0.44 -2.12
C GLY A 56 -8.01 -0.55 -3.46
N GLN A 57 -8.83 -1.59 -3.62
CA GLN A 57 -9.40 -1.87 -4.94
C GLN A 57 -10.23 -0.71 -5.45
N GLU A 58 -11.09 -0.19 -4.61
CA GLU A 58 -11.98 0.90 -5.00
C GLU A 58 -11.18 2.15 -5.30
N ILE A 59 -10.19 2.44 -4.46
CA ILE A 59 -9.36 3.61 -4.64
C ILE A 59 -8.59 3.53 -5.96
N ILE A 60 -8.04 2.37 -6.25
CA ILE A 60 -7.27 2.18 -7.47
C ILE A 60 -8.17 2.31 -8.69
N GLN A 61 -9.38 1.78 -8.61
CA GLN A 61 -10.31 1.88 -9.73
C GLN A 61 -10.71 3.33 -9.98
N GLU A 62 -10.86 4.10 -8.92
CA GLU A 62 -11.19 5.51 -9.07
C GLU A 62 -10.06 6.30 -9.70
N LEU A 63 -8.84 6.02 -9.27
CA LEU A 63 -7.69 6.78 -9.73
C LEU A 63 -7.19 6.33 -11.11
N PHE A 64 -7.39 5.07 -11.42
CA PHE A 64 -6.87 4.50 -12.68
C PHE A 64 -7.95 3.63 -13.34
N PRO A 65 -9.04 4.26 -13.76
CA PRO A 65 -10.21 3.50 -14.24
C PRO A 65 -9.98 2.74 -15.54
N ASP A 66 -8.98 3.14 -16.31
CA ASP A 66 -8.77 2.53 -17.63
C ASP A 66 -7.77 1.40 -17.62
N THR A 67 -7.29 1.01 -16.44
CA THR A 67 -6.28 -0.03 -16.35
C THR A 67 -6.91 -1.41 -16.46
N GLU A 68 -6.26 -2.31 -17.18
CA GLU A 68 -6.72 -3.68 -17.29
C GLU A 68 -6.69 -4.38 -15.94
N GLY A 69 -7.69 -5.23 -15.71
CA GLY A 69 -7.77 -5.93 -14.45
C GLY A 69 -6.56 -6.81 -14.17
N ALA A 70 -6.01 -7.43 -15.21
CA ALA A 70 -4.84 -8.28 -15.02
C ALA A 70 -3.66 -7.47 -14.49
N VAL A 71 -3.45 -6.28 -15.03
CA VAL A 71 -2.36 -5.41 -14.58
C VAL A 71 -2.59 -5.00 -13.13
N VAL A 72 -3.82 -4.69 -12.79
CA VAL A 72 -4.16 -4.32 -11.42
C VAL A 72 -3.85 -5.46 -10.46
N ASP A 73 -4.13 -6.69 -10.88
CA ASP A 73 -3.85 -7.85 -10.03
C ASP A 73 -2.36 -7.99 -9.74
N TYR A 74 -1.52 -7.85 -10.78
CA TYR A 74 -0.08 -7.91 -10.57
C TYR A 74 0.40 -6.76 -9.70
N PHE A 75 -0.17 -5.60 -9.90
CA PHE A 75 0.14 -4.44 -9.07
C PHE A 75 -0.13 -4.75 -7.60
N PHE A 76 -1.30 -5.31 -7.29
CA PHE A 76 -1.64 -5.62 -5.91
C PHE A 76 -0.73 -6.69 -5.33
N GLU A 77 -0.33 -7.69 -6.13
CA GLU A 77 0.61 -8.68 -5.64
C GLU A 77 1.93 -8.05 -5.25
N PHE A 78 2.42 -7.17 -6.08
CA PHE A 78 3.70 -6.52 -5.83
C PHE A 78 3.65 -5.62 -4.59
N ILE A 79 2.64 -4.76 -4.51
CA ILE A 79 2.61 -3.81 -3.39
C ILE A 79 2.25 -4.51 -2.09
N THR A 80 1.48 -5.58 -2.15
CA THR A 80 1.13 -6.30 -0.93
C THR A 80 2.38 -6.88 -0.30
N CYS A 81 3.22 -7.53 -1.10
CA CYS A 81 4.48 -8.07 -0.58
C CYS A 81 5.36 -6.96 -0.05
N GLY A 82 5.42 -5.83 -0.77
CA GLY A 82 6.22 -4.71 -0.33
C GLY A 82 5.73 -4.10 0.96
N LEU A 83 4.43 -3.93 1.09
CA LEU A 83 3.86 -3.35 2.30
C LEU A 83 4.08 -4.25 3.51
N ILE A 84 3.89 -5.54 3.33
CA ILE A 84 4.12 -6.49 4.42
C ILE A 84 5.59 -6.44 4.83
N GLY A 85 6.49 -6.37 3.84
CA GLY A 85 7.91 -6.25 4.13
C GLY A 85 8.25 -4.98 4.88
N LEU A 86 7.63 -3.86 4.49
CA LEU A 86 7.85 -2.60 5.19
C LEU A 86 7.39 -2.68 6.64
N MET A 87 6.21 -3.26 6.85
CA MET A 87 5.69 -3.38 8.21
C MET A 87 6.60 -4.25 9.05
N LYS A 88 7.05 -5.38 8.49
CA LYS A 88 7.93 -6.28 9.21
C LYS A 88 9.23 -5.58 9.59
N HIS A 89 9.82 -4.88 8.63
CA HIS A 89 11.06 -4.16 8.88
C HIS A 89 10.88 -3.09 9.96
N TRP A 90 9.77 -2.38 9.90
CA TRP A 90 9.48 -1.34 10.89
C TRP A 90 9.38 -1.93 12.29
N LEU A 91 8.69 -3.06 12.42
CA LEU A 91 8.56 -3.72 13.71
C LEU A 91 9.89 -4.26 14.19
N ASP A 92 10.66 -4.87 13.29
CA ASP A 92 11.96 -5.42 13.65
C ASP A 92 12.93 -4.36 14.13
N SER A 93 12.79 -3.14 13.63
CA SER A 93 13.63 -2.03 14.05
C SER A 93 13.15 -1.40 15.36
N GLY A 94 12.11 -1.94 15.96
CA GLY A 94 11.54 -1.36 17.16
C GLY A 94 10.74 -0.12 16.88
N GLN A 95 10.13 -0.06 15.70
CA GLN A 95 9.35 1.10 15.26
C GLN A 95 10.19 2.37 15.29
N ALA A 96 11.41 2.26 14.76
CA ALA A 96 12.38 3.35 14.81
C ALA A 96 11.91 4.59 14.08
N LEU A 97 11.22 4.42 12.94
CA LEU A 97 10.66 5.57 12.24
C LEU A 97 9.34 5.98 12.88
N PRO A 98 9.06 7.28 12.95
CA PRO A 98 7.73 7.70 13.35
C PRO A 98 6.68 7.14 12.39
N ARG A 99 5.50 6.90 12.93
CA ARG A 99 4.42 6.32 12.14
C ARG A 99 4.13 7.16 10.90
N GLU A 100 4.14 8.48 11.04
CA GLU A 100 3.86 9.37 9.93
C GLU A 100 4.87 9.25 8.82
N GLN A 101 6.13 9.05 9.19
CA GLN A 101 7.18 8.92 8.20
C GLN A 101 7.08 7.58 7.48
N LEU A 102 6.76 6.55 8.21
CA LEU A 102 6.53 5.24 7.60
C LEU A 102 5.37 5.31 6.61
N ALA A 103 4.29 5.98 7.00
CA ALA A 103 3.13 6.12 6.14
C ALA A 103 3.48 6.87 4.86
N GLU A 104 4.31 7.89 4.99
CA GLU A 104 4.73 8.66 3.83
C GLU A 104 5.56 7.83 2.87
N ILE A 105 6.47 7.04 3.39
CA ILE A 105 7.28 6.15 2.56
C ILE A 105 6.38 5.15 1.83
N ALA A 106 5.46 4.56 2.55
CA ALA A 106 4.55 3.58 1.95
C ALA A 106 3.70 4.23 0.87
N ASP A 107 3.18 5.42 1.14
CA ASP A 107 2.34 6.12 0.18
C ASP A 107 3.12 6.43 -1.10
N GLN A 108 4.34 6.93 -0.95
CA GLN A 108 5.15 7.26 -2.11
C GLN A 108 5.52 6.02 -2.91
N ALA A 109 5.85 4.94 -2.23
CA ALA A 109 6.23 3.72 -2.91
C ALA A 109 5.06 3.12 -3.67
N VAL A 110 3.90 3.05 -3.04
CA VAL A 110 2.73 2.46 -3.68
C VAL A 110 2.21 3.36 -4.79
N LEU A 111 2.10 4.66 -4.52
CA LEU A 111 1.60 5.58 -5.53
C LEU A 111 2.56 5.67 -6.71
N GLY A 112 3.86 5.69 -6.44
CA GLY A 112 4.85 5.71 -7.51
C GLY A 112 4.74 4.48 -8.39
N THR A 113 4.57 3.31 -7.78
CA THR A 113 4.38 2.08 -8.53
C THR A 113 3.11 2.14 -9.35
N ALA A 114 2.03 2.64 -8.76
CA ALA A 114 0.76 2.74 -9.46
C ALA A 114 0.88 3.66 -10.67
N LEU A 115 1.53 4.79 -10.48
CA LEU A 115 1.69 5.74 -11.58
C LEU A 115 2.49 5.15 -12.72
N GLN A 116 3.48 4.32 -12.41
CA GLN A 116 4.28 3.69 -13.45
C GLN A 116 3.55 2.56 -14.14
N LEU A 117 2.90 1.70 -13.37
CA LEU A 117 2.28 0.52 -13.93
C LEU A 117 0.91 0.79 -14.50
N LEU A 118 0.09 1.52 -13.75
CA LEU A 118 -1.32 1.65 -14.10
C LEU A 118 -1.54 2.78 -15.08
N LYS A 119 -0.87 3.89 -14.87
CA LYS A 119 -0.98 5.01 -15.78
C LYS A 119 -0.30 4.72 -17.10
N LYS A 120 0.64 3.79 -17.11
CA LYS A 120 1.41 3.48 -18.29
C LYS A 120 0.54 2.98 -19.43
N ASP A 121 -0.55 2.28 -19.10
CA ASP A 121 -1.45 1.80 -20.14
C ASP A 121 -2.00 2.95 -20.97
N SER A 122 -2.43 4.01 -20.30
CA SER A 122 -2.92 5.17 -21.01
C SER A 122 -1.85 5.82 -21.86
N SER A 123 -0.65 5.90 -21.32
CA SER A 123 0.47 6.49 -22.05
C SER A 123 0.83 5.66 -23.24
N ALA A 124 0.83 4.34 -23.08
CA ALA A 124 1.18 3.46 -24.17
C ALA A 124 0.15 3.53 -25.30
N ALA A 125 -1.10 3.77 -24.95
CA ALA A 125 -2.15 3.86 -25.94
C ALA A 125 -2.06 5.14 -26.76
N SER A 126 -1.43 6.13 -26.21
CA SER A 126 -1.24 7.35 -26.98
C SER A 126 0.06 7.35 -27.71
#